data_cd5bdded9c9c337583ccffaa493d0ce5
#
_entry.id   cd5bdded9c9c337583ccffaa493d0ce5
#
_cell.length_a   1.000
_cell.length_b   1.000
_cell.length_c   1.000
_cell.angle_alpha   90.00
_cell.angle_beta   90.00
_cell.angle_gamma   90.00
#
_symmetry.space_group_name_H-M   'P 1'
#
loop_
_entity.id
_entity.type
_entity.pdbx_description
1 polymer ?
#
loop_
_entity_poly.entity_id
_entity_poly.type
_entity_poly.pdbx_seq_one_letter_code
_entity_poly.pdbx_strand_id
1 'polypeptide(L)'
;MCIRDRLNKIYSKSVPVKLFTDITFSSQYLQFEPCLINPSNVMVFGTRNMVDSVRFAQPEVIKIRNMNESVVRYVHLNSNTQGNHPFFIPSRIQVTIPVQKFTEESVEVPIKVPVQVPGHNIKLFPDRAVVSCIVSMKDYKILESRLFTVTAVLMKSDNMFHLSVTAAPDFVRNIKIIPEKVEYLVLR
;
A
#
# COMPACT_ATOMS: atom_id res chain seq x y z
N MET A 1 46.41 -40.87 7.11
CA MET A 1 45.53 -39.78 7.53
C MET A 1 44.55 -39.54 6.39
N CYS A 2 43.34 -40.16 6.47
CA CYS A 2 42.32 -40.00 5.41
C CYS A 2 41.56 -38.71 5.64
N ILE A 3 41.80 -37.73 4.79
CA ILE A 3 40.96 -36.52 4.69
C ILE A 3 39.67 -36.97 4.02
N ARG A 4 38.62 -37.20 4.80
CA ARG A 4 37.25 -37.32 4.28
C ARG A 4 36.79 -35.92 3.87
N ASP A 5 37.03 -35.58 2.62
CA ASP A 5 36.46 -34.41 1.99
C ASP A 5 34.94 -34.62 1.88
N ARG A 6 34.19 -34.04 2.79
CA ARG A 6 32.73 -34.02 2.71
C ARG A 6 32.36 -32.99 1.66
N LEU A 7 32.24 -33.41 0.41
CA LEU A 7 31.58 -32.64 -0.64
C LEU A 7 30.13 -32.33 -0.21
N ASN A 8 29.95 -31.20 0.43
CA ASN A 8 28.64 -30.74 0.77
C ASN A 8 27.91 -30.37 -0.52
N LYS A 9 26.88 -31.13 -0.86
CA LYS A 9 26.04 -30.84 -2.03
C LYS A 9 25.34 -29.48 -1.82
N ILE A 10 25.59 -28.54 -2.71
CA ILE A 10 24.95 -27.18 -2.71
C ILE A 10 23.63 -27.31 -3.43
N TYR A 11 22.60 -26.80 -2.77
CA TYR A 11 21.25 -26.67 -3.30
C TYR A 11 20.95 -25.20 -3.56
N SER A 12 20.02 -24.91 -4.47
CA SER A 12 19.58 -23.55 -4.77
C SER A 12 18.07 -23.48 -4.90
N LYS A 13 17.51 -22.30 -4.59
CA LYS A 13 16.09 -22.00 -4.70
C LYS A 13 15.91 -20.50 -4.98
N SER A 14 14.93 -20.17 -5.82
CA SER A 14 14.50 -18.76 -6.00
C SER A 14 13.58 -18.34 -4.88
N VAL A 15 13.86 -17.22 -4.26
CA VAL A 15 13.04 -16.64 -3.20
C VAL A 15 12.76 -15.16 -3.45
N PRO A 16 11.56 -14.65 -3.09
CA PRO A 16 11.25 -13.23 -3.22
C PRO A 16 12.03 -12.41 -2.21
N VAL A 17 12.29 -11.15 -2.57
CA VAL A 17 12.88 -10.17 -1.66
C VAL A 17 11.77 -9.48 -0.88
N LYS A 18 11.87 -9.46 0.45
CA LYS A 18 10.96 -8.72 1.33
C LYS A 18 11.68 -7.55 1.97
N LEU A 19 11.27 -6.34 1.57
CA LEU A 19 11.87 -5.09 2.04
C LEU A 19 11.25 -4.64 3.38
N PHE A 20 12.10 -4.14 4.28
CA PHE A 20 11.69 -3.45 5.49
C PHE A 20 12.27 -2.05 5.47
N THR A 21 11.40 -1.04 5.61
CA THR A 21 11.76 0.37 5.54
C THR A 21 11.29 1.11 6.78
N ASP A 22 12.13 2.01 7.27
CA ASP A 22 11.80 3.00 8.31
C ASP A 22 12.04 4.39 7.71
N ILE A 23 10.99 4.93 7.08
CA ILE A 23 11.07 6.17 6.31
C ILE A 23 10.15 7.21 6.93
N THR A 24 10.69 8.42 7.14
CA THR A 24 9.89 9.61 7.43
C THR A 24 9.98 10.58 6.27
N PHE A 25 8.84 11.14 5.90
CA PHE A 25 8.74 12.09 4.80
C PHE A 25 8.80 13.52 5.31
N SER A 26 9.31 14.42 4.48
CA SER A 26 9.19 15.86 4.69
C SER A 26 7.74 16.32 4.56
N SER A 27 7.42 17.49 5.08
CA SER A 27 6.10 18.10 4.93
C SER A 27 5.69 18.14 3.46
N GLN A 28 4.43 17.80 3.16
CA GLN A 28 3.84 17.75 1.82
C GLN A 28 4.42 16.69 0.86
N TYR A 29 5.16 15.70 1.38
CA TYR A 29 5.67 14.58 0.59
C TYR A 29 5.17 13.26 1.13
N LEU A 30 4.83 12.34 0.24
CA LEU A 30 4.32 11.01 0.59
C LEU A 30 4.69 9.99 -0.49
N GLN A 31 4.71 8.74 -0.09
CA GLN A 31 4.86 7.61 -1.01
C GLN A 31 3.46 7.17 -1.47
N PHE A 32 3.18 7.32 -2.76
CA PHE A 32 1.91 6.86 -3.37
C PHE A 32 2.05 5.48 -4.01
N GLU A 33 3.20 5.19 -4.56
CA GLU A 33 3.51 3.94 -5.25
C GLU A 33 4.37 3.03 -4.37
N PRO A 34 4.27 1.69 -4.51
CA PRO A 34 5.13 0.76 -3.78
C PRO A 34 6.60 0.92 -4.18
N CYS A 35 7.51 0.51 -3.29
CA CYS A 35 8.93 0.45 -3.61
C CYS A 35 9.17 -0.54 -4.75
N LEU A 36 10.00 -0.14 -5.72
CA LEU A 36 10.43 -1.01 -6.81
C LEU A 36 11.75 -1.70 -6.40
N ILE A 37 11.76 -3.02 -6.50
CA ILE A 37 12.90 -3.87 -6.13
C ILE A 37 13.42 -4.56 -7.38
N ASN A 38 14.69 -4.40 -7.68
CA ASN A 38 15.32 -5.03 -8.83
C ASN A 38 16.64 -5.73 -8.44
N PRO A 39 16.73 -7.06 -8.61
CA PRO A 39 15.67 -7.99 -8.95
C PRO A 39 14.68 -8.21 -7.80
N SER A 40 13.43 -8.57 -8.11
CA SER A 40 12.39 -8.88 -7.13
C SER A 40 12.56 -10.26 -6.48
N ASN A 41 13.25 -11.18 -7.19
CA ASN A 41 13.60 -12.50 -6.72
C ASN A 41 15.10 -12.70 -6.80
N VAL A 42 15.65 -13.45 -5.87
CA VAL A 42 17.07 -13.80 -5.81
C VAL A 42 17.25 -15.30 -5.57
N MET A 43 18.38 -15.83 -6.00
CA MET A 43 18.73 -17.23 -5.76
C MET A 43 19.42 -17.35 -4.41
N VAL A 44 18.91 -18.22 -3.55
CA VAL A 44 19.55 -18.64 -2.31
C VAL A 44 20.30 -19.96 -2.53
N PHE A 45 21.51 -20.03 -2.01
CA PHE A 45 22.40 -21.21 -2.10
C PHE A 45 22.83 -21.63 -0.70
N GLY A 46 22.94 -22.95 -0.50
CA GLY A 46 23.39 -23.52 0.76
C GLY A 46 23.14 -25.01 0.85
N THR A 47 23.22 -25.57 2.06
CA THR A 47 22.81 -26.96 2.30
C THR A 47 21.28 -27.08 2.16
N ARG A 48 20.76 -28.29 1.93
CA ARG A 48 19.34 -28.53 1.73
C ARG A 48 18.48 -27.90 2.84
N ASN A 49 18.81 -28.18 4.09
CA ASN A 49 18.05 -27.66 5.23
C ASN A 49 18.03 -26.13 5.31
N MET A 50 19.14 -25.47 4.95
CA MET A 50 19.22 -24.00 4.90
C MET A 50 18.34 -23.44 3.81
N VAL A 51 18.43 -23.96 2.58
CA VAL A 51 17.65 -23.50 1.44
C VAL A 51 16.16 -23.71 1.67
N ASP A 52 15.76 -24.86 2.23
CA ASP A 52 14.36 -25.17 2.52
C ASP A 52 13.77 -24.24 3.60
N SER A 53 14.57 -23.81 4.57
CA SER A 53 14.15 -22.90 5.65
C SER A 53 13.94 -21.46 5.19
N VAL A 54 14.61 -21.02 4.11
CA VAL A 54 14.50 -19.64 3.61
C VAL A 54 13.23 -19.46 2.80
N ARG A 55 12.34 -18.60 3.26
CA ARG A 55 11.08 -18.24 2.57
C ARG A 55 11.19 -16.96 1.76
N PHE A 56 12.03 -16.02 2.18
CA PHE A 56 12.29 -14.75 1.52
C PHE A 56 13.69 -14.26 1.85
N ALA A 57 14.25 -13.42 0.99
CA ALA A 57 15.50 -12.73 1.23
C ALA A 57 15.23 -11.38 1.88
N GLN A 58 15.94 -11.07 2.97
CA GLN A 58 15.78 -9.83 3.70
C GLN A 58 17.05 -8.99 3.56
N PRO A 59 16.97 -7.80 2.93
CA PRO A 59 18.07 -6.84 2.93
C PRO A 59 18.17 -6.10 4.27
N GLU A 60 19.21 -5.31 4.40
CA GLU A 60 19.34 -4.35 5.50
C GLU A 60 18.15 -3.38 5.52
N VAL A 61 17.73 -2.99 6.74
CA VAL A 61 16.63 -2.03 6.92
C VAL A 61 17.04 -0.67 6.37
N ILE A 62 16.27 -0.15 5.41
CA ILE A 62 16.50 1.18 4.85
C ILE A 62 15.90 2.22 5.79
N LYS A 63 16.77 3.04 6.40
CA LYS A 63 16.36 4.15 7.26
C LYS A 63 16.62 5.46 6.55
N ILE A 64 15.56 6.23 6.29
CA ILE A 64 15.65 7.57 5.67
C ILE A 64 14.78 8.53 6.46
N ARG A 65 15.31 9.71 6.76
CA ARG A 65 14.59 10.77 7.46
C ARG A 65 14.39 11.98 6.55
N ASN A 66 13.23 12.65 6.71
CA ASN A 66 12.87 13.87 5.98
C ASN A 66 12.98 13.71 4.46
N MET A 67 12.44 12.62 3.92
CA MET A 67 12.51 12.32 2.49
C MET A 67 11.60 13.27 1.69
N ASN A 68 12.17 13.97 0.71
CA ASN A 68 11.50 14.95 -0.14
C ASN A 68 11.65 14.68 -1.65
N GLU A 69 12.37 13.62 -2.01
CA GLU A 69 12.60 13.21 -3.40
C GLU A 69 12.65 11.69 -3.50
N SER A 70 12.42 11.16 -4.70
CA SER A 70 12.57 9.75 -4.98
C SER A 70 14.04 9.34 -4.92
N VAL A 71 14.33 8.24 -4.22
CA VAL A 71 15.70 7.79 -3.98
C VAL A 71 15.90 6.38 -4.51
N VAL A 72 17.04 6.16 -5.15
CA VAL A 72 17.52 4.84 -5.53
C VAL A 72 18.63 4.43 -4.54
N ARG A 73 18.49 3.26 -3.94
CA ARG A 73 19.46 2.69 -2.99
C ARG A 73 19.88 1.30 -3.44
N TYR A 74 21.16 1.02 -3.27
CA TYR A 74 21.70 -0.33 -3.40
C TYR A 74 21.91 -0.89 -2.00
N VAL A 75 21.22 -1.97 -1.69
CA VAL A 75 21.28 -2.62 -0.38
C VAL A 75 21.80 -4.04 -0.50
N HIS A 76 22.55 -4.47 0.51
CA HIS A 76 23.05 -5.84 0.58
C HIS A 76 21.99 -6.75 1.18
N LEU A 77 21.92 -7.96 0.64
CA LEU A 77 21.18 -9.03 1.27
C LEU A 77 22.04 -9.61 2.40
N ASN A 78 21.44 -9.75 3.58
CA ASN A 78 22.13 -10.30 4.74
C ASN A 78 22.52 -11.76 4.46
N SER A 79 23.75 -11.95 4.04
CA SER A 79 24.43 -13.24 4.01
C SER A 79 25.57 -13.18 5.02
N ASN A 80 25.39 -13.82 6.17
CA ASN A 80 26.53 -14.00 7.07
C ASN A 80 27.51 -14.99 6.39
N THR A 81 28.58 -14.45 5.84
CA THR A 81 29.61 -15.20 5.09
C THR A 81 30.49 -16.10 5.96
N GLN A 82 30.27 -16.17 7.26
CA GLN A 82 31.00 -17.09 8.14
C GLN A 82 30.37 -18.47 8.18
N GLY A 83 30.73 -19.28 7.23
CA GLY A 83 30.82 -20.76 7.26
C GLY A 83 29.54 -21.59 7.27
N ASN A 84 28.38 -21.13 7.73
CA ASN A 84 27.20 -21.99 7.88
C ASN A 84 25.85 -21.27 7.62
N HIS A 85 25.86 -20.25 6.76
CA HIS A 85 24.65 -19.50 6.40
C HIS A 85 24.39 -19.55 4.89
N PRO A 86 23.12 -19.48 4.45
CA PRO A 86 22.79 -19.39 3.04
C PRO A 86 23.32 -18.08 2.45
N PHE A 87 23.77 -18.12 1.19
CA PHE A 87 24.18 -16.93 0.46
C PHE A 87 23.26 -16.66 -0.71
N PHE A 88 23.17 -15.39 -1.11
CA PHE A 88 22.26 -14.91 -2.13
C PHE A 88 23.00 -14.41 -3.38
N ILE A 89 22.45 -14.71 -4.54
CA ILE A 89 22.91 -14.17 -5.82
C ILE A 89 21.73 -13.53 -6.55
N PRO A 90 21.81 -12.23 -6.89
CA PRO A 90 22.88 -11.29 -6.55
C PRO A 90 22.91 -10.96 -5.05
N SER A 91 24.05 -10.60 -4.51
CA SER A 91 24.22 -10.18 -3.11
C SER A 91 23.77 -8.75 -2.85
N ARG A 92 23.58 -7.94 -3.91
CA ARG A 92 23.09 -6.57 -3.87
C ARG A 92 21.85 -6.45 -4.74
N ILE A 93 20.89 -5.68 -4.26
CA ILE A 93 19.68 -5.34 -4.98
C ILE A 93 19.52 -3.82 -5.07
N GLN A 94 18.87 -3.36 -6.11
CA GLN A 94 18.48 -1.97 -6.27
C GLN A 94 17.07 -1.79 -5.74
N VAL A 95 16.87 -0.80 -4.88
CA VAL A 95 15.57 -0.41 -4.36
C VAL A 95 15.30 1.03 -4.75
N THR A 96 14.22 1.26 -5.48
CA THR A 96 13.73 2.61 -5.80
C THR A 96 12.55 2.91 -4.91
N ILE A 97 12.64 4.00 -4.17
CA ILE A 97 11.59 4.48 -3.27
C ILE A 97 10.99 5.73 -3.90
N PRO A 98 9.81 5.63 -4.52
CA PRO A 98 9.15 6.76 -5.16
C PRO A 98 8.53 7.66 -4.10
N VAL A 99 8.76 8.96 -4.20
CA VAL A 99 8.16 9.99 -3.35
C VAL A 99 7.64 11.11 -4.21
N GLN A 100 6.45 11.59 -3.90
CA GLN A 100 5.79 12.64 -4.64
C GLN A 100 5.26 13.71 -3.70
N LYS A 101 5.24 14.95 -4.18
CA LYS A 101 4.55 16.04 -3.49
C LYS A 101 3.05 15.83 -3.62
N PHE A 102 2.30 16.12 -2.55
CA PHE A 102 0.86 15.97 -2.53
C PHE A 102 0.14 17.30 -2.25
N THR A 103 -1.14 17.32 -2.56
CA THR A 103 -2.10 18.35 -2.17
C THR A 103 -3.35 17.69 -1.56
N GLU A 104 -4.08 18.45 -0.78
CA GLU A 104 -5.42 18.08 -0.33
C GLU A 104 -6.44 18.63 -1.32
N GLU A 105 -7.35 17.77 -1.75
CA GLU A 105 -8.44 18.12 -2.66
C GLU A 105 -9.78 17.66 -2.10
N SER A 106 -10.82 18.37 -2.48
CA SER A 106 -12.20 18.07 -2.07
C SER A 106 -13.11 18.02 -3.29
N VAL A 107 -13.89 16.95 -3.37
CA VAL A 107 -14.80 16.70 -4.50
C VAL A 107 -16.20 16.45 -3.99
N GLU A 108 -17.19 17.12 -4.59
CA GLU A 108 -18.60 16.86 -4.31
C GLU A 108 -19.08 15.60 -5.05
N VAL A 109 -19.55 14.63 -4.29
CA VAL A 109 -20.02 13.35 -4.80
C VAL A 109 -21.48 13.14 -4.45
N PRO A 110 -22.34 12.74 -5.41
CA PRO A 110 -23.73 12.42 -5.12
C PRO A 110 -23.82 11.17 -4.25
N ILE A 111 -24.72 11.20 -3.27
CA ILE A 111 -24.92 10.09 -2.35
C ILE A 111 -25.86 9.06 -2.98
N LYS A 112 -25.39 7.81 -3.07
CA LYS A 112 -26.22 6.68 -3.53
C LYS A 112 -26.96 6.06 -2.35
N VAL A 113 -28.28 5.95 -2.48
CA VAL A 113 -29.11 5.20 -1.53
C VAL A 113 -29.22 3.77 -2.03
N PRO A 114 -28.89 2.73 -1.23
CA PRO A 114 -29.14 1.37 -1.64
C PRO A 114 -30.65 1.16 -1.82
N VAL A 115 -31.05 0.63 -2.97
CA VAL A 115 -32.45 0.43 -3.42
C VAL A 115 -33.09 -0.70 -2.61
N GLN A 116 -33.30 -0.53 -1.31
CA GLN A 116 -33.87 -1.58 -0.47
C GLN A 116 -35.00 -1.12 0.48
N VAL A 117 -35.73 -0.10 0.08
CA VAL A 117 -37.05 0.11 0.72
C VAL A 117 -38.11 0.04 -0.38
N PRO A 118 -38.69 -1.15 -0.61
CA PRO A 118 -39.74 -1.31 -1.63
C PRO A 118 -40.88 -0.36 -1.35
N GLY A 119 -41.20 0.49 -2.35
CA GLY A 119 -42.37 1.36 -2.29
C GLY A 119 -42.20 2.75 -1.66
N HIS A 120 -40.97 3.16 -1.29
CA HIS A 120 -40.73 4.48 -0.72
C HIS A 120 -39.61 5.21 -1.47
N ASN A 121 -39.90 6.44 -1.93
CA ASN A 121 -38.87 7.34 -2.44
C ASN A 121 -38.18 8.02 -1.26
N ILE A 122 -36.91 7.71 -1.06
CA ILE A 122 -36.09 8.34 -0.01
C ILE A 122 -35.34 9.52 -0.61
N LYS A 123 -35.50 10.70 -0.02
CA LYS A 123 -34.74 11.89 -0.35
C LYS A 123 -33.79 12.23 0.79
N LEU A 124 -32.49 12.31 0.50
CA LEU A 124 -31.45 12.66 1.47
C LEU A 124 -31.23 14.17 1.56
N PHE A 125 -30.84 14.66 2.73
CA PHE A 125 -30.45 16.03 2.98
C PHE A 125 -29.16 16.07 3.82
N PRO A 126 -28.05 16.57 3.22
CA PRO A 126 -27.87 16.89 1.81
C PRO A 126 -27.87 15.65 0.89
N ASP A 127 -28.08 15.85 -0.40
CA ASP A 127 -28.04 14.80 -1.44
C ASP A 127 -26.62 14.56 -1.98
N ARG A 128 -25.68 15.41 -1.58
CA ARG A 128 -24.26 15.36 -1.93
C ARG A 128 -23.39 15.37 -0.68
N ALA A 129 -22.25 14.70 -0.75
CA ALA A 129 -21.22 14.73 0.27
C ALA A 129 -19.92 15.26 -0.31
N VAL A 130 -19.16 15.97 0.49
CA VAL A 130 -17.80 16.39 0.15
C VAL A 130 -16.84 15.29 0.56
N VAL A 131 -16.12 14.76 -0.39
CA VAL A 131 -15.04 13.78 -0.17
C VAL A 131 -13.72 14.54 -0.23
N SER A 132 -13.04 14.64 0.90
CA SER A 132 -11.70 15.23 1.01
C SER A 132 -10.65 14.13 0.96
N CYS A 133 -9.60 14.29 0.20
CA CYS A 133 -8.55 13.30 0.07
C CYS A 133 -7.20 13.93 -0.24
N ILE A 134 -6.14 13.16 0.01
CA ILE A 134 -4.77 13.49 -0.37
C ILE A 134 -4.48 12.84 -1.73
N VAL A 135 -3.98 13.64 -2.66
CA VAL A 135 -3.63 13.20 -4.01
C VAL A 135 -2.25 13.74 -4.42
N SER A 136 -1.53 13.00 -5.27
CA SER A 136 -0.24 13.47 -5.79
C SER A 136 -0.43 14.67 -6.72
N MET A 137 0.55 15.58 -6.76
CA MET A 137 0.55 16.72 -7.71
C MET A 137 0.56 16.28 -9.18
N LYS A 138 0.86 15.03 -9.45
CA LYS A 138 0.78 14.42 -10.77
C LYS A 138 -0.67 14.11 -11.17
N ASP A 139 -1.45 13.60 -10.20
CA ASP A 139 -2.74 12.96 -10.45
C ASP A 139 -3.93 13.87 -10.08
N TYR A 140 -3.69 15.03 -9.45
CA TYR A 140 -4.78 15.90 -9.00
C TYR A 140 -5.70 16.36 -10.15
N LYS A 141 -5.17 16.51 -11.39
CA LYS A 141 -5.93 16.94 -12.55
C LYS A 141 -6.94 15.90 -13.07
N ILE A 142 -6.71 14.65 -12.76
CA ILE A 142 -7.59 13.54 -13.16
C ILE A 142 -8.60 13.18 -12.09
N LEU A 143 -8.55 13.88 -10.94
CA LEU A 143 -9.46 13.66 -9.84
C LEU A 143 -10.86 14.21 -10.20
N GLU A 144 -11.83 13.32 -10.33
CA GLU A 144 -13.22 13.66 -10.67
C GLU A 144 -14.21 12.96 -9.72
N SER A 145 -15.38 13.57 -9.53
CA SER A 145 -16.45 13.04 -8.67
C SER A 145 -16.91 11.63 -9.07
N ARG A 146 -16.88 11.31 -10.37
CA ARG A 146 -17.27 9.98 -10.89
C ARG A 146 -16.39 8.84 -10.43
N LEU A 147 -15.17 9.12 -9.95
CA LEU A 147 -14.23 8.14 -9.44
C LEU A 147 -14.57 7.66 -8.01
N PHE A 148 -15.46 8.40 -7.35
CA PHE A 148 -15.89 8.07 -6.01
C PHE A 148 -17.32 7.54 -6.01
N THR A 149 -17.59 6.59 -5.14
CA THR A 149 -18.94 6.15 -4.83
C THR A 149 -19.16 6.29 -3.34
N VAL A 150 -20.08 7.18 -2.98
CA VAL A 150 -20.54 7.38 -1.61
C VAL A 150 -21.89 6.69 -1.47
N THR A 151 -22.01 5.80 -0.50
CA THR A 151 -23.24 5.05 -0.23
C THR A 151 -23.75 5.38 1.17
N ALA A 152 -25.05 5.60 1.26
CA ALA A 152 -25.74 5.81 2.53
C ALA A 152 -26.20 4.47 3.08
N VAL A 153 -25.86 4.16 4.33
CA VAL A 153 -26.27 2.93 5.04
C VAL A 153 -27.08 3.32 6.26
N LEU A 154 -28.32 2.79 6.34
CA LEU A 154 -29.18 3.03 7.51
C LEU A 154 -28.68 2.20 8.70
N MET A 155 -28.30 2.87 9.76
CA MET A 155 -27.97 2.23 11.03
C MET A 155 -29.21 2.15 11.90
N LYS A 156 -29.49 0.97 12.46
CA LYS A 156 -30.68 0.75 13.31
C LYS A 156 -30.69 1.58 14.60
N SER A 157 -29.55 2.11 15.00
CA SER A 157 -29.41 2.86 16.27
C SER A 157 -29.80 4.32 16.20
N ASP A 158 -29.63 4.98 15.05
CA ASP A 158 -29.61 6.45 14.96
C ASP A 158 -30.74 7.07 14.12
N ASN A 159 -31.54 6.26 13.42
CA ASN A 159 -32.53 6.75 12.44
C ASN A 159 -31.96 7.78 11.43
N MET A 160 -30.65 7.72 11.18
CA MET A 160 -29.91 8.53 10.21
C MET A 160 -29.14 7.63 9.26
N PHE A 161 -28.86 8.10 8.06
CA PHE A 161 -27.97 7.42 7.14
C PHE A 161 -26.52 7.79 7.42
N HIS A 162 -25.70 6.79 7.66
CA HIS A 162 -24.25 6.95 7.72
C HIS A 162 -23.65 6.84 6.31
N LEU A 163 -22.76 7.75 5.98
CA LEU A 163 -22.10 7.77 4.69
C LEU A 163 -20.79 6.96 4.74
N SER A 164 -20.57 6.17 3.72
CA SER A 164 -19.30 5.46 3.52
C SER A 164 -18.84 5.55 2.08
N VAL A 165 -17.53 5.68 1.85
CA VAL A 165 -16.94 5.57 0.53
C VAL A 165 -16.79 4.09 0.20
N THR A 166 -17.54 3.60 -0.77
CA THR A 166 -17.49 2.20 -1.22
C THR A 166 -16.55 2.00 -2.39
N ALA A 167 -16.25 3.06 -3.14
CA ALA A 167 -15.24 3.03 -4.19
C ALA A 167 -14.48 4.37 -4.23
N ALA A 168 -13.17 4.27 -4.38
CA ALA A 168 -12.26 5.40 -4.57
C ALA A 168 -11.08 4.97 -5.45
N PRO A 169 -10.40 5.91 -6.13
CA PRO A 169 -9.21 5.59 -6.93
C PRO A 169 -8.04 5.14 -6.06
N ASP A 170 -7.20 4.25 -6.59
CA ASP A 170 -6.02 3.72 -5.88
C ASP A 170 -4.91 4.77 -5.64
N PHE A 171 -4.97 5.89 -6.39
CA PHE A 171 -3.99 6.97 -6.30
C PHE A 171 -4.31 8.03 -5.25
N VAL A 172 -5.42 7.90 -4.50
CA VAL A 172 -5.77 8.80 -3.39
C VAL A 172 -5.47 8.16 -2.04
N ARG A 173 -5.26 9.00 -1.02
CA ARG A 173 -4.99 8.60 0.36
C ARG A 173 -5.80 9.46 1.32
N ASN A 174 -5.93 9.01 2.56
CA ASN A 174 -6.56 9.74 3.67
C ASN A 174 -7.94 10.32 3.32
N ILE A 175 -8.85 9.47 2.87
CA ILE A 175 -10.19 9.86 2.44
C ILE A 175 -11.05 10.18 3.66
N LYS A 176 -11.69 11.37 3.63
CA LYS A 176 -12.66 11.82 4.63
C LYS A 176 -13.95 12.22 3.93
N ILE A 177 -15.08 12.00 4.59
CA ILE A 177 -16.41 12.39 4.09
C ILE A 177 -17.01 13.43 5.02
N ILE A 178 -17.60 14.47 4.44
CA ILE A 178 -18.33 15.51 5.17
C ILE A 178 -19.66 15.78 4.46
N PRO A 179 -20.80 15.67 5.14
CA PRO A 179 -20.99 15.16 6.50
C PRO A 179 -20.84 13.64 6.60
N GLU A 180 -20.58 13.10 7.79
CA GLU A 180 -20.53 11.65 8.03
C GLU A 180 -21.94 11.02 8.11
N LYS A 181 -22.96 11.83 8.45
CA LYS A 181 -24.36 11.42 8.58
C LYS A 181 -25.26 12.37 7.84
N VAL A 182 -26.34 11.87 7.28
CA VAL A 182 -27.37 12.65 6.59
C VAL A 182 -28.78 12.28 7.06
N GLU A 183 -29.64 13.28 7.06
CA GLU A 183 -31.07 13.10 7.31
C GLU A 183 -31.78 12.61 6.05
N TYR A 184 -32.99 12.04 6.23
CA TYR A 184 -33.78 11.59 5.10
C TYR A 184 -35.27 11.89 5.28
N LEU A 185 -35.96 12.08 4.18
CA LEU A 185 -37.41 12.16 4.10
C LEU A 185 -37.92 11.01 3.26
N VAL A 186 -38.98 10.38 3.76
CA VAL A 186 -39.74 9.37 3.02
C VAL A 186 -40.87 10.05 2.29
N LEU A 187 -40.79 10.09 0.97
CA LEU A 187 -41.86 10.58 0.12
C LEU A 187 -42.84 9.43 -0.19
N ARG A 188 -44.11 9.68 0.09
CA ARG A 188 -45.22 8.77 -0.25
C ARG A 188 -45.68 8.97 -1.68
#